data_1f64c9b92c8b14bd90627a4eba21f842
#
_entry.id   1f64c9b92c8b14bd90627a4eba21f842
#
_cell.length_a   1.000
_cell.length_b   1.000
_cell.length_c   1.000
_cell.angle_alpha   90.00
_cell.angle_beta   90.00
_cell.angle_gamma   90.00
#
_symmetry.space_group_name_H-M   'P 1'
#
loop_
_entity.id
_entity.type
_entity.pdbx_description
1 polymer ?
#
loop_
_entity_poly.entity_id
_entity_poly.type
_entity_poly.pdbx_seq_one_letter_code
_entity_poly.pdbx_strand_id
1 'polypeptide(L)'
;MNNLLTLVISAALVSGAATAPNARPKVSLHSATKSEIAEDINEQLIADIEECRTELDQLAQNNTLTMKSFDNLMKETLAAYHKEKSLSKEDVLTILDGVSFATKKHDGQTRKNTEKTPYISHPLGVAVHLMEIGKVRDVNTIVAALLHDTVEDTKTELAEIEKQFGSAVAGYVKEVSDNKSLPAQERKRLQVINASHKSAVAAQIKLADKLYNLNDLLNNPPSDWTPTRIDQYFQWAKSVVDRLPPSNENLELAVQDCIDSYWASQAP
;
A
#
# COMPACT_ATOMS: atom_id res chain seq x y z
N MET A 1 9.85 15.46 19.00
CA MET A 1 8.48 15.61 18.43
C MET A 1 7.79 14.27 18.66
N ASN A 2 6.90 14.23 19.64
CA ASN A 2 6.25 12.99 20.10
C ASN A 2 5.28 12.50 19.04
N ASN A 3 5.51 11.29 18.55
CA ASN A 3 4.65 10.60 17.60
C ASN A 3 3.22 10.49 18.18
N LEU A 4 2.23 10.96 17.44
CA LEU A 4 0.81 10.81 17.78
C LEU A 4 0.47 9.32 18.01
N LEU A 5 1.10 8.43 17.24
CA LEU A 5 0.99 6.98 17.38
C LEU A 5 1.51 6.49 18.73
N THR A 6 2.65 7.03 19.23
CA THR A 6 3.19 6.69 20.56
C THR A 6 2.29 7.20 21.67
N LEU A 7 1.59 8.32 21.47
CA LEU A 7 0.67 8.88 22.45
C LEU A 7 -0.63 8.04 22.59
N VAL A 8 -1.16 7.56 21.47
CA VAL A 8 -2.35 6.70 21.42
C VAL A 8 -2.04 5.32 22.00
N ILE A 9 -0.87 4.74 21.68
CA ILE A 9 -0.43 3.45 22.23
C ILE A 9 -0.12 3.54 23.74
N SER A 10 0.46 4.65 24.22
CA SER A 10 0.75 4.83 25.66
C SER A 10 -0.49 4.97 26.52
N ALA A 11 -1.59 5.48 25.98
CA ALA A 11 -2.85 5.56 26.70
C ALA A 11 -3.56 4.19 26.90
N ALA A 12 -3.36 3.27 25.94
CA ALA A 12 -3.92 1.92 26.00
C ALA A 12 -3.15 0.98 26.96
N LEU A 13 -1.85 1.23 27.19
CA LEU A 13 -0.99 0.41 28.08
C LEU A 13 -1.23 0.63 29.58
N VAL A 14 -2.04 1.60 29.99
CA VAL A 14 -2.31 1.90 31.41
C VAL A 14 -3.55 1.15 31.95
N SER A 15 -4.40 0.56 31.11
CA SER A 15 -5.53 -0.24 31.55
C SER A 15 -5.33 -1.72 31.22
N GLY A 16 -4.57 -2.42 32.07
CA GLY A 16 -4.39 -3.86 31.96
C GLY A 16 -5.66 -4.66 32.26
N ALA A 17 -6.09 -5.44 31.29
CA ALA A 17 -6.82 -6.72 31.55
C ALA A 17 -6.81 -7.58 30.27
N ALA A 18 -6.12 -8.71 30.39
CA ALA A 18 -6.13 -9.78 29.39
C ALA A 18 -7.40 -10.61 29.53
N THR A 19 -8.12 -10.89 28.42
CA THR A 19 -8.93 -12.13 28.29
C THR A 19 -9.11 -12.49 26.80
N ALA A 20 -9.13 -13.78 26.55
CA ALA A 20 -9.03 -14.54 25.32
C ALA A 20 -10.24 -14.46 24.35
N PRO A 21 -10.12 -15.07 23.15
CA PRO A 21 -10.91 -14.73 21.97
C PRO A 21 -12.25 -15.48 21.95
N ASN A 22 -13.36 -14.77 21.77
CA ASN A 22 -14.57 -15.34 21.17
C ASN A 22 -15.63 -14.29 20.84
N ALA A 23 -16.20 -14.46 19.63
CA ALA A 23 -17.48 -13.90 19.18
C ALA A 23 -17.66 -12.39 19.29
N ARG A 24 -17.71 -11.72 18.13
CA ARG A 24 -18.17 -10.33 18.04
C ARG A 24 -19.48 -10.12 18.79
N PRO A 25 -19.57 -9.30 19.81
CA PRO A 25 -20.83 -8.97 20.45
C PRO A 25 -21.67 -8.09 19.51
N LYS A 26 -22.91 -8.51 19.26
CA LYS A 26 -23.92 -7.61 18.70
C LYS A 26 -24.24 -6.57 19.77
N VAL A 27 -23.69 -5.37 19.63
CA VAL A 27 -24.02 -4.25 20.51
C VAL A 27 -25.44 -3.80 20.22
N SER A 28 -26.30 -3.88 21.23
CA SER A 28 -27.65 -3.33 21.22
C SER A 28 -27.56 -1.80 21.32
N LEU A 29 -27.89 -1.11 20.26
CA LEU A 29 -27.92 0.36 20.17
C LEU A 29 -29.12 0.95 20.92
N HIS A 30 -29.11 0.93 22.24
CA HIS A 30 -30.08 1.69 23.04
C HIS A 30 -29.35 2.45 24.14
N SER A 31 -29.31 3.76 24.02
CA SER A 31 -28.95 4.80 25.00
C SER A 31 -27.50 5.23 25.22
N ALA A 32 -26.54 4.86 24.39
CA ALA A 32 -25.19 5.42 24.51
C ALA A 32 -25.13 6.89 24.04
N THR A 33 -24.41 7.73 24.77
CA THR A 33 -24.16 9.12 24.38
C THR A 33 -23.20 9.19 23.20
N LYS A 34 -23.22 10.31 22.42
CA LYS A 34 -22.26 10.50 21.30
C LYS A 34 -20.80 10.40 21.74
N SER A 35 -20.49 10.67 23.01
CA SER A 35 -19.15 10.57 23.59
C SER A 35 -18.74 9.12 23.81
N GLU A 36 -19.63 8.31 24.38
CA GLU A 36 -19.38 6.89 24.63
C GLU A 36 -19.26 6.10 23.32
N ILE A 37 -20.06 6.44 22.31
CA ILE A 37 -19.93 5.84 20.96
C ILE A 37 -18.58 6.21 20.32
N ALA A 38 -18.09 7.44 20.51
CA ALA A 38 -16.81 7.89 19.95
C ALA A 38 -15.61 7.24 20.66
N GLU A 39 -15.70 6.97 21.97
CA GLU A 39 -14.67 6.25 22.75
C GLU A 39 -14.60 4.77 22.34
N ASP A 40 -15.73 4.09 22.25
CA ASP A 40 -15.84 2.68 21.82
C ASP A 40 -15.32 2.49 20.37
N ILE A 41 -15.60 3.47 19.48
CA ILE A 41 -15.08 3.51 18.11
C ILE A 41 -13.55 3.60 18.09
N ASN A 42 -12.96 4.43 18.94
CA ASN A 42 -11.51 4.61 19.00
C ASN A 42 -10.81 3.36 19.58
N GLU A 43 -11.37 2.72 20.59
CA GLU A 43 -10.81 1.50 21.19
C GLU A 43 -10.76 0.35 20.18
N GLN A 44 -11.84 0.13 19.41
CA GLN A 44 -11.86 -0.92 18.39
C GLN A 44 -10.86 -0.63 17.26
N LEU A 45 -10.76 0.61 16.79
CA LEU A 45 -9.79 0.99 15.77
C LEU A 45 -8.34 0.78 16.23
N ILE A 46 -8.05 1.09 17.49
CA ILE A 46 -6.73 0.84 18.10
C ILE A 46 -6.44 -0.66 18.15
N ALA A 47 -7.41 -1.48 18.56
CA ALA A 47 -7.26 -2.92 18.60
C ALA A 47 -6.97 -3.53 17.23
N ASP A 48 -7.68 -3.07 16.19
CA ASP A 48 -7.50 -3.54 14.81
C ASP A 48 -6.11 -3.12 14.27
N ILE A 49 -5.62 -1.92 14.61
CA ILE A 49 -4.26 -1.47 14.26
C ILE A 49 -3.19 -2.34 14.93
N GLU A 50 -3.36 -2.66 16.23
CA GLU A 50 -2.42 -3.51 16.97
C GLU A 50 -2.42 -4.95 16.45
N GLU A 51 -3.58 -5.49 16.04
CA GLU A 51 -3.67 -6.80 15.41
C GLU A 51 -2.88 -6.82 14.09
N CYS A 52 -3.10 -5.84 13.19
CA CYS A 52 -2.34 -5.72 11.94
C CYS A 52 -0.85 -5.54 12.19
N ARG A 53 -0.46 -4.73 13.19
CA ARG A 53 0.94 -4.55 13.57
C ARG A 53 1.55 -5.87 14.04
N THR A 54 0.84 -6.62 14.88
CA THR A 54 1.31 -7.92 15.38
C THR A 54 1.49 -8.93 14.25
N GLU A 55 0.58 -9.00 13.29
CA GLU A 55 0.72 -9.83 12.10
C GLU A 55 1.96 -9.45 11.29
N LEU A 56 2.20 -8.14 11.06
CA LEU A 56 3.39 -7.65 10.36
C LEU A 56 4.68 -7.96 11.11
N ASP A 57 4.70 -7.81 12.43
CA ASP A 57 5.86 -8.13 13.27
C ASP A 57 6.21 -9.62 13.20
N GLN A 58 5.21 -10.49 13.26
CA GLN A 58 5.41 -11.94 13.13
C GLN A 58 5.98 -12.33 11.78
N LEU A 59 5.51 -11.69 10.69
CA LEU A 59 5.96 -11.97 9.33
C LEU A 59 7.30 -11.29 8.99
N ALA A 60 7.54 -10.11 9.52
CA ALA A 60 8.73 -9.32 9.20
C ALA A 60 9.96 -9.64 10.05
N GLN A 61 9.83 -10.32 11.17
CA GLN A 61 10.91 -10.74 12.09
C GLN A 61 12.14 -9.82 12.05
N ASN A 62 12.04 -8.61 12.62
CA ASN A 62 13.09 -7.59 12.67
C ASN A 62 13.26 -6.69 11.43
N ASN A 63 12.32 -6.65 10.51
CA ASN A 63 12.38 -5.75 9.37
C ASN A 63 11.78 -4.37 9.69
N THR A 64 12.65 -3.45 10.09
CA THR A 64 12.28 -2.06 10.43
C THR A 64 11.67 -1.29 9.25
N LEU A 65 12.01 -1.65 8.00
CA LEU A 65 11.50 -0.97 6.80
C LEU A 65 10.01 -1.26 6.59
N THR A 66 9.59 -2.51 6.74
CA THR A 66 8.18 -2.90 6.63
C THR A 66 7.35 -2.20 7.69
N MET A 67 7.81 -2.20 8.94
CA MET A 67 7.13 -1.50 10.04
C MET A 67 7.04 0.00 9.78
N LYS A 68 8.12 0.63 9.30
CA LYS A 68 8.11 2.04 8.93
C LYS A 68 7.09 2.35 7.83
N SER A 69 6.97 1.49 6.83
CA SER A 69 5.99 1.67 5.75
C SER A 69 4.56 1.53 6.27
N PHE A 70 4.30 0.57 7.16
CA PHE A 70 3.01 0.41 7.83
C PHE A 70 2.68 1.62 8.72
N ASP A 71 3.62 2.06 9.56
CA ASP A 71 3.43 3.22 10.42
C ASP A 71 3.11 4.50 9.61
N ASN A 72 3.76 4.69 8.47
CA ASN A 72 3.47 5.81 7.58
C ASN A 72 2.06 5.71 7.00
N LEU A 73 1.66 4.54 6.50
CA LEU A 73 0.31 4.32 5.99
C LEU A 73 -0.72 4.60 7.08
N MET A 74 -0.52 4.06 8.28
CA MET A 74 -1.45 4.27 9.40
C MET A 74 -1.54 5.73 9.83
N LYS A 75 -0.40 6.44 9.85
CA LYS A 75 -0.36 7.87 10.14
C LYS A 75 -1.21 8.68 9.16
N GLU A 76 -1.07 8.43 7.86
CA GLU A 76 -1.84 9.12 6.82
C GLU A 76 -3.33 8.74 6.88
N THR A 77 -3.62 7.45 7.09
CA THR A 77 -5.00 6.98 7.25
C THR A 77 -5.69 7.63 8.45
N LEU A 78 -5.02 7.66 9.60
CA LEU A 78 -5.55 8.31 10.81
C LEU A 78 -5.64 9.83 10.65
N ALA A 79 -4.68 10.47 9.98
CA ALA A 79 -4.76 11.90 9.69
C ALA A 79 -5.96 12.23 8.80
N ALA A 80 -6.21 11.42 7.75
CA ALA A 80 -7.36 11.58 6.88
C ALA A 80 -8.69 11.35 7.63
N TYR A 81 -8.73 10.39 8.54
CA TYR A 81 -9.90 10.10 9.37
C TYR A 81 -10.18 11.22 10.38
N HIS A 82 -9.20 11.60 11.21
CA HIS A 82 -9.42 12.50 12.33
C HIS A 82 -9.37 13.99 11.96
N LYS A 83 -8.40 14.38 11.13
CA LYS A 83 -8.13 15.80 10.84
C LYS A 83 -8.90 16.29 9.63
N GLU A 84 -8.89 15.52 8.56
CA GLU A 84 -9.54 15.90 7.29
C GLU A 84 -10.99 15.43 7.24
N LYS A 85 -11.35 14.45 8.05
CA LYS A 85 -12.67 13.77 8.05
C LYS A 85 -13.08 13.29 6.65
N SER A 86 -12.08 12.91 5.85
CA SER A 86 -12.25 12.43 4.47
C SER A 86 -12.39 10.93 4.35
N LEU A 87 -12.17 10.18 5.44
CA LEU A 87 -12.42 8.75 5.57
C LEU A 87 -13.42 8.50 6.71
N SER A 88 -14.30 7.54 6.52
CA SER A 88 -15.15 7.00 7.59
C SER A 88 -14.38 5.93 8.41
N LYS A 89 -14.95 5.49 9.52
CA LYS A 89 -14.42 4.34 10.27
C LYS A 89 -14.39 3.09 9.38
N GLU A 90 -15.46 2.85 8.66
CA GLU A 90 -15.58 1.71 7.74
C GLU A 90 -14.50 1.74 6.66
N ASP A 91 -14.14 2.92 6.15
CA ASP A 91 -13.04 3.08 5.19
C ASP A 91 -11.70 2.69 5.81
N VAL A 92 -11.44 3.13 7.05
CA VAL A 92 -10.21 2.76 7.78
C VAL A 92 -10.14 1.25 8.01
N LEU A 93 -11.22 0.62 8.47
CA LEU A 93 -11.28 -0.83 8.67
C LEU A 93 -11.09 -1.59 7.35
N THR A 94 -11.67 -1.11 6.25
CA THR A 94 -11.48 -1.71 4.93
C THR A 94 -10.03 -1.63 4.45
N ILE A 95 -9.33 -0.51 4.72
CA ILE A 95 -7.90 -0.39 4.43
C ILE A 95 -7.09 -1.39 5.26
N LEU A 96 -7.39 -1.54 6.56
CA LEU A 96 -6.73 -2.52 7.44
C LEU A 96 -6.96 -3.96 6.99
N ASP A 97 -8.17 -4.31 6.59
CA ASP A 97 -8.49 -5.61 5.98
C ASP A 97 -7.65 -5.85 4.71
N GLY A 98 -7.46 -4.81 3.90
CA GLY A 98 -6.57 -4.85 2.73
C GLY A 98 -5.11 -5.11 3.09
N VAL A 99 -4.60 -4.45 4.16
CA VAL A 99 -3.24 -4.70 4.69
C VAL A 99 -3.10 -6.14 5.16
N SER A 100 -4.03 -6.62 5.99
CA SER A 100 -4.03 -8.00 6.52
C SER A 100 -4.08 -9.02 5.38
N PHE A 101 -4.97 -8.83 4.40
CA PHE A 101 -5.07 -9.70 3.24
C PHE A 101 -3.76 -9.76 2.45
N ALA A 102 -3.20 -8.60 2.06
CA ALA A 102 -1.95 -8.53 1.29
C ALA A 102 -0.79 -9.17 2.07
N THR A 103 -0.69 -8.92 3.38
CA THR A 103 0.33 -9.49 4.27
C THR A 103 0.28 -11.01 4.26
N LYS A 104 -0.92 -11.60 4.44
CA LYS A 104 -1.12 -13.06 4.42
C LYS A 104 -0.81 -13.67 3.04
N LYS A 105 -1.15 -12.96 1.94
CA LYS A 105 -0.90 -13.49 0.59
C LYS A 105 0.56 -13.44 0.18
N HIS A 106 1.30 -12.43 0.62
CA HIS A 106 2.73 -12.27 0.36
C HIS A 106 3.64 -12.90 1.43
N ASP A 107 3.07 -13.69 2.35
CA ASP A 107 3.84 -14.36 3.40
C ASP A 107 5.01 -15.17 2.82
N GLY A 108 6.19 -15.05 3.43
CA GLY A 108 7.42 -15.71 2.99
C GLY A 108 8.05 -15.11 1.72
N GLN A 109 7.44 -14.14 1.06
CA GLN A 109 8.02 -13.45 -0.09
C GLN A 109 8.93 -12.29 0.36
N THR A 110 10.02 -12.08 -0.39
CA THR A 110 10.96 -10.98 -0.14
C THR A 110 11.22 -10.16 -1.40
N ARG A 111 11.57 -8.88 -1.21
CA ARG A 111 12.10 -8.00 -2.27
C ARG A 111 13.42 -8.55 -2.80
N LYS A 112 13.78 -8.15 -4.02
CA LYS A 112 15.07 -8.53 -4.65
C LYS A 112 16.24 -7.68 -4.17
N ASN A 113 15.99 -6.68 -3.33
CA ASN A 113 17.02 -5.84 -2.75
C ASN A 113 18.02 -6.65 -1.90
N THR A 114 19.16 -6.02 -1.56
CA THR A 114 20.25 -6.68 -0.82
C THR A 114 19.79 -7.17 0.56
N GLU A 115 18.90 -6.41 1.22
CA GLU A 115 18.40 -6.71 2.56
C GLU A 115 17.34 -7.82 2.61
N LYS A 116 16.78 -8.22 1.44
CA LYS A 116 15.70 -9.22 1.36
C LYS A 116 14.49 -8.82 2.21
N THR A 117 14.13 -7.54 2.17
CA THR A 117 12.98 -7.04 2.93
C THR A 117 11.71 -7.81 2.60
N PRO A 118 10.79 -8.04 3.55
CA PRO A 118 9.49 -8.66 3.28
C PRO A 118 8.74 -7.94 2.15
N TYR A 119 8.15 -8.73 1.24
CA TYR A 119 7.53 -8.18 0.03
C TYR A 119 6.41 -7.17 0.33
N ILE A 120 5.70 -7.36 1.43
CA ILE A 120 4.61 -6.48 1.86
C ILE A 120 5.03 -5.01 2.01
N SER A 121 6.32 -4.72 2.22
CA SER A 121 6.83 -3.34 2.25
C SER A 121 6.53 -2.57 0.96
N HIS A 122 6.47 -3.27 -0.19
CA HIS A 122 6.17 -2.66 -1.48
C HIS A 122 4.71 -2.21 -1.58
N PRO A 123 3.68 -3.05 -1.47
CA PRO A 123 2.31 -2.59 -1.56
C PRO A 123 1.94 -1.57 -0.47
N LEU A 124 2.50 -1.68 0.76
CA LEU A 124 2.34 -0.64 1.78
C LEU A 124 2.93 0.70 1.31
N GLY A 125 4.14 0.70 0.76
CA GLY A 125 4.77 1.92 0.26
C GLY A 125 4.04 2.52 -0.94
N VAL A 126 3.45 1.71 -1.83
CA VAL A 126 2.59 2.17 -2.93
C VAL A 126 1.34 2.87 -2.39
N ALA A 127 0.68 2.30 -1.39
CA ALA A 127 -0.47 2.93 -0.73
C ALA A 127 -0.09 4.25 -0.03
N VAL A 128 1.09 4.30 0.62
CA VAL A 128 1.64 5.54 1.22
C VAL A 128 1.86 6.61 0.15
N HIS A 129 2.45 6.29 -1.00
CA HIS A 129 2.63 7.25 -2.09
C HIS A 129 1.30 7.80 -2.62
N LEU A 130 0.27 6.95 -2.76
CA LEU A 130 -1.07 7.41 -3.13
C LEU A 130 -1.62 8.39 -2.10
N MET A 131 -1.50 8.11 -0.81
CA MET A 131 -2.08 8.94 0.25
C MET A 131 -1.26 10.20 0.54
N GLU A 132 0.06 10.10 0.66
CA GLU A 132 0.94 11.21 1.05
C GLU A 132 1.25 12.15 -0.13
N ILE A 133 1.58 11.60 -1.29
CA ILE A 133 1.98 12.38 -2.47
C ILE A 133 0.74 12.68 -3.31
N GLY A 134 0.02 11.63 -3.72
CA GLY A 134 -1.15 11.73 -4.57
C GLY A 134 -2.38 12.36 -3.90
N LYS A 135 -2.38 12.49 -2.57
CA LYS A 135 -3.52 12.95 -1.76
C LYS A 135 -4.81 12.17 -2.03
N VAL A 136 -4.67 10.91 -2.46
CA VAL A 136 -5.80 10.02 -2.71
C VAL A 136 -6.47 9.63 -1.40
N ARG A 137 -7.82 9.71 -1.37
CA ARG A 137 -8.66 9.35 -0.22
C ARG A 137 -9.76 8.36 -0.59
N ASP A 138 -9.83 7.96 -1.86
CA ASP A 138 -10.74 6.89 -2.29
C ASP A 138 -10.27 5.54 -1.78
N VAL A 139 -11.04 4.93 -0.89
CA VAL A 139 -10.70 3.69 -0.22
C VAL A 139 -10.50 2.53 -1.19
N ASN A 140 -11.30 2.47 -2.27
CA ASN A 140 -11.17 1.41 -3.27
C ASN A 140 -9.83 1.48 -4.00
N THR A 141 -9.35 2.70 -4.29
CA THR A 141 -8.03 2.94 -4.91
C THR A 141 -6.90 2.53 -3.97
N ILE A 142 -6.99 2.89 -2.68
CA ILE A 142 -5.97 2.54 -1.67
C ILE A 142 -5.91 1.03 -1.48
N VAL A 143 -7.06 0.36 -1.33
CA VAL A 143 -7.12 -1.10 -1.17
C VAL A 143 -6.65 -1.80 -2.45
N ALA A 144 -7.03 -1.33 -3.63
CA ALA A 144 -6.53 -1.90 -4.88
C ALA A 144 -5.00 -1.78 -5.00
N ALA A 145 -4.41 -0.70 -4.51
CA ALA A 145 -2.95 -0.55 -4.45
C ALA A 145 -2.30 -1.53 -3.46
N LEU A 146 -2.91 -1.78 -2.30
CA LEU A 146 -2.44 -2.81 -1.37
C LEU A 146 -2.49 -4.21 -1.98
N LEU A 147 -3.44 -4.47 -2.88
CA LEU A 147 -3.67 -5.78 -3.48
C LEU A 147 -3.10 -5.95 -4.90
N HIS A 148 -2.47 -4.92 -5.49
CA HIS A 148 -2.14 -4.86 -6.91
C HIS A 148 -1.28 -6.02 -7.42
N ASP A 149 -0.39 -6.55 -6.59
CA ASP A 149 0.50 -7.66 -6.94
C ASP A 149 0.00 -9.05 -6.47
N THR A 150 -1.09 -9.11 -5.68
CA THR A 150 -1.55 -10.38 -5.11
C THR A 150 -1.96 -11.40 -6.16
N VAL A 151 -2.66 -10.96 -7.22
CA VAL A 151 -3.10 -11.85 -8.32
C VAL A 151 -1.91 -12.29 -9.18
N GLU A 152 -0.90 -11.41 -9.36
CA GLU A 152 0.28 -11.74 -10.13
C GLU A 152 1.24 -12.67 -9.40
N ASP A 153 1.50 -12.41 -8.13
CA ASP A 153 2.64 -12.98 -7.40
C ASP A 153 2.25 -14.02 -6.35
N THR A 154 0.94 -14.30 -6.23
CA THR A 154 0.42 -15.31 -5.29
C THR A 154 -0.62 -16.23 -5.97
N LYS A 155 -1.30 -17.06 -5.18
CA LYS A 155 -2.42 -17.90 -5.66
C LYS A 155 -3.77 -17.20 -5.54
N THR A 156 -3.79 -15.87 -5.36
CA THR A 156 -5.02 -15.09 -5.21
C THR A 156 -5.77 -15.02 -6.54
N GLU A 157 -7.07 -15.29 -6.49
CA GLU A 157 -7.95 -15.13 -7.64
C GLU A 157 -8.77 -13.83 -7.52
N LEU A 158 -9.11 -13.21 -8.66
CA LEU A 158 -9.93 -12.00 -8.68
C LEU A 158 -11.28 -12.18 -7.97
N ALA A 159 -11.87 -13.38 -8.07
CA ALA A 159 -13.12 -13.70 -7.40
C ALA A 159 -13.02 -13.64 -5.86
N GLU A 160 -11.86 -13.95 -5.30
CA GLU A 160 -11.60 -13.82 -3.87
C GLU A 160 -11.58 -12.34 -3.45
N ILE A 161 -10.91 -11.49 -4.24
CA ILE A 161 -10.86 -10.04 -4.02
C ILE A 161 -12.26 -9.45 -4.17
N GLU A 162 -12.99 -9.82 -5.21
CA GLU A 162 -14.36 -9.32 -5.43
C GLU A 162 -15.30 -9.67 -4.28
N LYS A 163 -15.21 -10.89 -3.75
CA LYS A 163 -16.01 -11.34 -2.63
C LYS A 163 -15.74 -10.55 -1.35
N GLN A 164 -14.48 -10.17 -1.09
CA GLN A 164 -14.08 -9.52 0.16
C GLN A 164 -14.13 -7.99 0.07
N PHE A 165 -13.73 -7.41 -1.06
CA PHE A 165 -13.54 -5.98 -1.22
C PHE A 165 -14.44 -5.34 -2.29
N GLY A 166 -15.25 -6.14 -2.99
CA GLY A 166 -16.19 -5.67 -3.99
C GLY A 166 -15.61 -5.60 -5.41
N SER A 167 -16.53 -5.45 -6.37
CA SER A 167 -16.21 -5.49 -7.81
C SER A 167 -15.31 -4.33 -8.27
N ALA A 168 -15.42 -3.15 -7.64
CA ALA A 168 -14.57 -2.00 -7.97
C ALA A 168 -13.10 -2.30 -7.70
N VAL A 169 -12.76 -2.78 -6.50
CA VAL A 169 -11.39 -3.15 -6.13
C VAL A 169 -10.85 -4.27 -7.02
N ALA A 170 -11.66 -5.33 -7.24
CA ALA A 170 -11.27 -6.44 -8.11
C ALA A 170 -11.04 -5.97 -9.56
N GLY A 171 -11.85 -5.03 -10.05
CA GLY A 171 -11.70 -4.42 -11.36
C GLY A 171 -10.38 -3.65 -11.50
N TYR A 172 -10.04 -2.83 -10.51
CA TYR A 172 -8.78 -2.07 -10.50
C TYR A 172 -7.57 -3.00 -10.40
N VAL A 173 -7.60 -4.00 -9.52
CA VAL A 173 -6.53 -5.01 -9.42
C VAL A 173 -6.35 -5.74 -10.74
N LYS A 174 -7.44 -6.20 -11.37
CA LYS A 174 -7.39 -6.83 -12.70
C LYS A 174 -6.73 -5.93 -13.74
N GLU A 175 -7.05 -4.65 -13.73
CA GLU A 175 -6.56 -3.70 -14.71
C GLU A 175 -5.05 -3.42 -14.56
N VAL A 176 -4.52 -3.47 -13.34
CA VAL A 176 -3.09 -3.25 -13.08
C VAL A 176 -2.25 -4.52 -13.13
N SER A 177 -2.86 -5.71 -13.09
CA SER A 177 -2.18 -7.01 -13.11
C SER A 177 -1.70 -7.38 -14.52
N ASP A 178 -0.50 -7.97 -14.59
CA ASP A 178 0.07 -8.53 -15.82
C ASP A 178 -0.29 -10.01 -15.98
N ASN A 179 -0.26 -10.49 -17.22
CA ASN A 179 -0.39 -11.92 -17.49
C ASN A 179 0.95 -12.64 -17.27
N LYS A 180 1.12 -13.29 -16.12
CA LYS A 180 2.36 -14.03 -15.75
C LYS A 180 2.67 -15.23 -16.63
N SER A 181 1.74 -15.71 -17.45
CA SER A 181 2.05 -16.77 -18.42
C SER A 181 2.95 -16.28 -19.57
N LEU A 182 3.05 -14.96 -19.76
CA LEU A 182 3.89 -14.35 -20.79
C LEU A 182 5.33 -14.15 -20.30
N PRO A 183 6.33 -14.23 -21.20
CA PRO A 183 7.71 -13.87 -20.90
C PRO A 183 7.84 -12.46 -20.32
N ALA A 184 8.79 -12.24 -19.42
CA ALA A 184 8.98 -10.95 -18.75
C ALA A 184 9.17 -9.77 -19.72
N GLN A 185 9.86 -10.01 -20.84
CA GLN A 185 10.10 -9.00 -21.88
C GLN A 185 8.79 -8.59 -22.57
N GLU A 186 7.92 -9.56 -22.85
CA GLU A 186 6.61 -9.32 -23.44
C GLU A 186 5.68 -8.60 -22.46
N ARG A 187 5.67 -8.96 -21.19
CA ARG A 187 4.91 -8.21 -20.16
C ARG A 187 5.34 -6.75 -20.10
N LYS A 188 6.66 -6.47 -20.09
CA LYS A 188 7.19 -5.10 -20.11
C LYS A 188 6.75 -4.34 -21.36
N ARG A 189 6.78 -4.98 -22.53
CA ARG A 189 6.33 -4.40 -23.79
C ARG A 189 4.82 -4.06 -23.74
N LEU A 190 4.01 -4.99 -23.23
CA LEU A 190 2.56 -4.80 -23.09
C LEU A 190 2.21 -3.72 -22.07
N GLN A 191 2.96 -3.56 -20.98
CA GLN A 191 2.77 -2.45 -20.06
C GLN A 191 2.90 -1.09 -20.77
N VAL A 192 3.90 -0.93 -21.66
CA VAL A 192 4.09 0.30 -22.45
C VAL A 192 2.94 0.51 -23.44
N ILE A 193 2.52 -0.54 -24.15
CA ILE A 193 1.45 -0.44 -25.16
C ILE A 193 0.10 -0.14 -24.53
N ASN A 194 -0.22 -0.83 -23.43
CA ASN A 194 -1.51 -0.74 -22.79
C ASN A 194 -1.63 0.44 -21.81
N ALA A 195 -0.55 1.18 -21.56
CA ALA A 195 -0.56 2.29 -20.60
C ALA A 195 -1.63 3.34 -20.92
N SER A 196 -1.78 3.74 -22.19
CA SER A 196 -2.74 4.75 -22.62
C SER A 196 -4.21 4.34 -22.50
N HIS A 197 -4.49 3.06 -22.27
CA HIS A 197 -5.85 2.53 -22.14
C HIS A 197 -6.25 2.29 -20.67
N LYS A 198 -5.39 2.63 -19.71
CA LYS A 198 -5.69 2.50 -18.28
C LYS A 198 -6.73 3.51 -17.84
N SER A 199 -7.60 3.11 -16.90
CA SER A 199 -8.46 4.05 -16.18
C SER A 199 -7.60 5.03 -15.37
N ALA A 200 -8.17 6.17 -14.98
CA ALA A 200 -7.47 7.12 -14.11
C ALA A 200 -7.01 6.48 -12.79
N VAL A 201 -7.82 5.60 -12.20
CA VAL A 201 -7.46 4.87 -10.96
C VAL A 201 -6.28 3.94 -11.20
N ALA A 202 -6.32 3.12 -12.25
CA ALA A 202 -5.21 2.24 -12.58
C ALA A 202 -3.94 3.00 -12.92
N ALA A 203 -4.05 4.17 -13.57
CA ALA A 203 -2.92 5.04 -13.84
C ALA A 203 -2.29 5.59 -12.55
N GLN A 204 -3.08 6.04 -11.57
CA GLN A 204 -2.58 6.48 -10.25
C GLN A 204 -1.83 5.36 -9.53
N ILE A 205 -2.39 4.15 -9.50
CA ILE A 205 -1.73 2.98 -8.90
C ILE A 205 -0.42 2.68 -9.61
N LYS A 206 -0.38 2.71 -10.96
CA LYS A 206 0.84 2.47 -11.74
C LYS A 206 1.89 3.56 -11.53
N LEU A 207 1.50 4.84 -11.38
CA LEU A 207 2.42 5.93 -11.03
C LEU A 207 3.05 5.68 -9.65
N ALA A 208 2.25 5.38 -8.64
CA ALA A 208 2.73 5.12 -7.29
C ALA A 208 3.63 3.86 -7.22
N ASP A 209 3.28 2.78 -7.97
CA ASP A 209 4.10 1.58 -8.12
C ASP A 209 5.47 1.90 -8.75
N LYS A 210 5.48 2.64 -9.87
CA LYS A 210 6.73 3.02 -10.53
C LYS A 210 7.58 3.90 -9.63
N LEU A 211 6.99 4.90 -8.99
CA LEU A 211 7.71 5.77 -8.05
C LEU A 211 8.38 4.97 -6.93
N TYR A 212 7.63 4.04 -6.31
CA TYR A 212 8.19 3.19 -5.26
C TYR A 212 9.37 2.35 -5.77
N ASN A 213 9.19 1.68 -6.91
CA ASN A 213 10.22 0.82 -7.48
C ASN A 213 11.46 1.61 -7.93
N LEU A 214 11.30 2.81 -8.49
CA LEU A 214 12.41 3.69 -8.87
C LEU A 214 13.19 4.16 -7.63
N ASN A 215 12.50 4.58 -6.57
CA ASN A 215 13.12 4.96 -5.31
C ASN A 215 13.84 3.78 -4.65
N ASP A 216 13.26 2.57 -4.69
CA ASP A 216 13.91 1.36 -4.16
C ASP A 216 15.22 1.06 -4.92
N LEU A 217 15.23 1.20 -6.25
CA LEU A 217 16.43 1.04 -7.08
C LEU A 217 17.51 2.08 -6.80
N LEU A 218 17.13 3.32 -6.46
CA LEU A 218 18.09 4.38 -6.12
C LEU A 218 18.76 4.12 -4.76
N ASN A 219 17.99 3.64 -3.79
CA ASN A 219 18.44 3.55 -2.40
C ASN A 219 18.95 2.14 -2.03
N ASN A 220 18.40 1.09 -2.64
CA ASN A 220 18.66 -0.29 -2.26
C ASN A 220 18.54 -1.25 -3.48
N PRO A 221 19.38 -1.07 -4.51
CA PRO A 221 19.32 -1.88 -5.71
C PRO A 221 19.64 -3.35 -5.44
N PRO A 222 19.07 -4.30 -6.22
CA PRO A 222 19.48 -5.70 -6.14
C PRO A 222 20.96 -5.86 -6.44
N SER A 223 21.67 -6.66 -5.64
CA SER A 223 23.12 -6.84 -5.75
C SER A 223 23.57 -7.47 -7.09
N ASP A 224 22.66 -8.16 -7.79
CA ASP A 224 22.91 -8.78 -9.11
C ASP A 224 22.56 -7.86 -10.29
N TRP A 225 22.16 -6.61 -10.04
CA TRP A 225 21.86 -5.67 -11.12
C TRP A 225 23.06 -4.82 -11.48
N THR A 226 23.40 -4.82 -12.77
CA THR A 226 24.42 -3.93 -13.32
C THR A 226 23.85 -2.50 -13.48
N PRO A 227 24.70 -1.46 -13.50
CA PRO A 227 24.28 -0.10 -13.83
C PRO A 227 23.43 -0.03 -15.11
N THR A 228 23.88 -0.69 -16.18
CA THR A 228 23.13 -0.77 -17.45
C THR A 228 21.73 -1.35 -17.28
N ARG A 229 21.54 -2.33 -16.39
CA ARG A 229 20.22 -2.91 -16.13
C ARG A 229 19.32 -1.92 -15.37
N ILE A 230 19.90 -1.13 -14.48
CA ILE A 230 19.19 -0.05 -13.78
C ILE A 230 18.78 1.01 -14.79
N ASP A 231 19.69 1.48 -15.67
CA ASP A 231 19.39 2.41 -16.74
C ASP A 231 18.22 1.94 -17.61
N GLN A 232 18.26 0.68 -18.04
CA GLN A 232 17.19 0.07 -18.83
C GLN A 232 15.85 0.03 -18.08
N TYR A 233 15.88 -0.13 -16.75
CA TYR A 233 14.65 -0.12 -15.95
C TYR A 233 14.07 1.31 -15.88
N PHE A 234 14.91 2.34 -15.66
CA PHE A 234 14.47 3.74 -15.66
C PHE A 234 13.89 4.15 -17.03
N GLN A 235 14.56 3.79 -18.13
CA GLN A 235 14.07 4.04 -19.49
C GLN A 235 12.72 3.38 -19.76
N TRP A 236 12.57 2.12 -19.33
CA TRP A 236 11.31 1.39 -19.46
C TRP A 236 10.22 2.01 -18.60
N ALA A 237 10.49 2.32 -17.33
CA ALA A 237 9.54 2.95 -16.44
C ALA A 237 9.04 4.28 -17.01
N LYS A 238 9.96 5.12 -17.52
CA LYS A 238 9.62 6.36 -18.24
C LYS A 238 8.70 6.09 -19.42
N SER A 239 9.01 5.07 -20.24
CA SER A 239 8.19 4.72 -21.41
C SER A 239 6.76 4.29 -21.05
N VAL A 240 6.55 3.73 -19.85
CA VAL A 240 5.20 3.42 -19.33
C VAL A 240 4.52 4.70 -18.87
N VAL A 241 5.19 5.47 -18.00
CA VAL A 241 4.63 6.69 -17.38
C VAL A 241 4.22 7.72 -18.41
N ASP A 242 5.06 7.99 -19.41
CA ASP A 242 4.78 8.96 -20.49
C ASP A 242 3.52 8.63 -21.30
N ARG A 243 3.00 7.40 -21.19
CA ARG A 243 1.80 6.94 -21.92
C ARG A 243 0.58 6.78 -21.05
N LEU A 244 0.72 6.87 -19.72
CA LEU A 244 -0.45 6.83 -18.84
C LEU A 244 -1.35 8.05 -19.11
N PRO A 245 -2.69 7.90 -19.01
CA PRO A 245 -3.57 9.04 -19.10
C PRO A 245 -3.34 9.97 -17.89
N PRO A 246 -3.54 11.30 -18.05
CA PRO A 246 -3.49 12.23 -16.94
C PRO A 246 -4.42 11.77 -15.81
N SER A 247 -3.90 11.66 -14.58
CA SER A 247 -4.65 11.05 -13.50
C SER A 247 -4.40 11.66 -12.12
N ASN A 248 -3.15 12.09 -11.86
CA ASN A 248 -2.76 12.71 -10.61
C ASN A 248 -1.46 13.50 -10.79
N GLU A 249 -1.57 14.82 -10.86
CA GLU A 249 -0.46 15.74 -11.12
C GLU A 249 0.68 15.58 -10.10
N ASN A 250 0.36 15.40 -8.81
CA ASN A 250 1.40 15.25 -7.78
C ASN A 250 2.24 13.96 -7.98
N LEU A 251 1.59 12.85 -8.34
CA LEU A 251 2.30 11.60 -8.62
C LEU A 251 3.08 11.68 -9.93
N GLU A 252 2.51 12.31 -10.96
CA GLU A 252 3.18 12.51 -12.25
C GLU A 252 4.46 13.33 -12.07
N LEU A 253 4.39 14.44 -11.35
CA LEU A 253 5.56 15.27 -11.02
C LEU A 253 6.58 14.48 -10.18
N ALA A 254 6.16 13.79 -9.14
CA ALA A 254 7.08 13.03 -8.29
C ALA A 254 7.84 11.92 -9.04
N VAL A 255 7.16 11.21 -9.96
CA VAL A 255 7.82 10.20 -10.82
C VAL A 255 8.79 10.87 -11.79
N GLN A 256 8.39 11.98 -12.41
CA GLN A 256 9.25 12.71 -13.34
C GLN A 256 10.50 13.24 -12.63
N ASP A 257 10.35 13.86 -11.46
CA ASP A 257 11.46 14.35 -10.64
C ASP A 257 12.44 13.23 -10.26
N CYS A 258 11.91 12.06 -9.90
CA CYS A 258 12.73 10.89 -9.60
C CYS A 258 13.56 10.44 -10.82
N ILE A 259 12.95 10.38 -12.00
CA ILE A 259 13.61 10.01 -13.25
C ILE A 259 14.67 11.05 -13.66
N ASP A 260 14.34 12.33 -13.59
CA ASP A 260 15.24 13.41 -13.97
C ASP A 260 16.42 13.51 -13.02
N SER A 261 16.21 13.34 -11.72
CA SER A 261 17.28 13.28 -10.71
C SER A 261 18.23 12.12 -10.96
N TYR A 262 17.72 10.95 -11.33
CA TYR A 262 18.54 9.82 -11.72
C TYR A 262 19.47 10.16 -12.91
N TRP A 263 18.92 10.69 -14.02
CA TRP A 263 19.71 11.01 -15.19
C TRP A 263 20.69 12.16 -14.96
N ALA A 264 20.32 13.16 -14.15
CA ALA A 264 21.22 14.22 -13.76
C ALA A 264 22.43 13.70 -12.97
N SER A 265 22.25 12.67 -12.14
CA SER A 265 23.34 12.04 -11.38
C SER A 265 24.29 11.18 -12.24
N GLN A 266 23.87 10.80 -13.45
CA GLN A 266 24.69 10.03 -14.41
C GLN A 266 25.44 10.92 -15.39
N ALA A 267 25.16 12.24 -15.41
CA ALA A 267 25.87 13.18 -16.27
C ALA A 267 27.33 13.34 -15.81
N PRO A 268 28.30 13.39 -16.74
CA PRO A 268 29.73 13.47 -16.39
C PRO A 268 30.12 14.79 -15.73
#